data_ced1c722403e1e0f3d2066cf011b07e1
#
_entry.id   ced1c722403e1e0f3d2066cf011b07e1
#
_cell.length_a   1.000
_cell.length_b   1.000
_cell.length_c   1.000
_cell.angle_alpha   90.00
_cell.angle_beta   90.00
_cell.angle_gamma   90.00
#
_symmetry.space_group_name_H-M   'P 1'
#
loop_
_entity.id
_entity.type
_entity.pdbx_description
1 polymer ?
#
loop_
_entity_poly.entity_id
_entity_poly.type
_entity_poly.pdbx_seq_one_letter_code
_entity_poly.pdbx_strand_id
1 'polypeptide(L)'
;GVSGLSEGAGGSRVGKPTINDIARLAGVSKKTVSRVINRSPLLNEETRRRVDAVIAETGYVPNPQARALALRRNFLIGLVHDNPNAQMVLGMQQGILGVLANTEYELIVRPVNRGSQTMADDIRAFLTRQRLHGIVLLPPISENDALAALCDELGCRYVRMGSAQLDQPERMVGSNDREIVREATQFLIEQGHRTIGIVTGPQGFRSAFERRSGFREALAAAGIALPDALVVEGTYRFESGVAAGHRLLDSRPRPTAIFASNDEMAAGVLHAARARGLD
;
A
#
# COMPACT_ATOMS: atom_id res chain seq x y z
N GLY A 1 57.40 -28.38 38.54
CA GLY A 1 56.73 -29.62 38.16
C GLY A 1 55.44 -29.36 37.44
N VAL A 2 55.27 -30.10 36.35
CA VAL A 2 54.05 -30.43 35.62
C VAL A 2 53.66 -29.48 34.48
N SER A 3 54.06 -29.91 33.34
CA SER A 3 53.60 -29.66 32.00
C SER A 3 52.08 -29.82 31.84
N GLY A 4 51.43 -28.92 31.13
CA GLY A 4 50.06 -29.07 30.64
C GLY A 4 49.99 -28.61 29.18
N LEU A 5 49.81 -29.58 28.34
CA LEU A 5 49.57 -29.44 26.89
C LEU A 5 48.31 -28.68 26.62
N SER A 6 48.37 -27.59 25.84
CA SER A 6 47.23 -26.95 25.24
C SER A 6 47.09 -27.42 23.81
N GLU A 7 46.13 -28.30 23.59
CA GLU A 7 45.62 -28.62 22.25
C GLU A 7 44.80 -27.45 21.76
N GLY A 8 45.28 -26.83 20.73
CA GLY A 8 44.56 -25.81 19.97
C GLY A 8 43.51 -26.48 19.06
N ALA A 9 42.24 -26.41 19.44
CA ALA A 9 41.13 -26.70 18.54
C ALA A 9 40.96 -25.52 17.57
N GLY A 10 41.57 -25.63 16.40
CA GLY A 10 41.34 -24.75 15.26
C GLY A 10 39.92 -24.98 14.71
N GLY A 11 38.94 -24.30 15.30
CA GLY A 11 37.62 -24.21 14.72
C GLY A 11 37.67 -23.45 13.40
N SER A 12 37.74 -24.13 12.27
CA SER A 12 37.58 -23.57 10.96
C SER A 12 36.20 -22.93 10.92
N ARG A 13 36.11 -21.61 10.90
CA ARG A 13 34.89 -20.89 10.55
C ARG A 13 34.60 -21.29 9.12
N VAL A 14 33.68 -22.23 8.94
CA VAL A 14 33.07 -22.54 7.63
C VAL A 14 32.34 -21.27 7.23
N GLY A 15 32.96 -20.41 6.42
CA GLY A 15 32.35 -19.23 5.86
C GLY A 15 31.12 -19.61 5.05
N LYS A 16 30.11 -18.77 5.02
CA LYS A 16 28.93 -18.99 4.16
C LYS A 16 29.39 -19.26 2.73
N PRO A 17 28.81 -20.28 2.06
CA PRO A 17 29.19 -20.63 0.71
C PRO A 17 29.03 -19.43 -0.23
N THR A 18 29.98 -19.27 -1.14
CA THR A 18 30.00 -18.19 -2.13
C THR A 18 29.65 -18.72 -3.52
N ILE A 19 29.33 -17.83 -4.44
CA ILE A 19 29.08 -18.21 -5.86
C ILE A 19 30.32 -18.91 -6.48
N ASN A 20 31.52 -18.62 -6.01
CA ASN A 20 32.75 -19.27 -6.44
C ASN A 20 32.80 -20.73 -5.96
N ASP A 21 32.32 -21.00 -4.76
CA ASP A 21 32.24 -22.35 -4.21
C ASP A 21 31.22 -23.18 -5.00
N ILE A 22 30.06 -22.62 -5.33
CA ILE A 22 29.05 -23.27 -6.16
C ILE A 22 29.61 -23.58 -7.55
N ALA A 23 30.31 -22.62 -8.19
CA ALA A 23 30.92 -22.82 -9.49
C ALA A 23 31.95 -23.97 -9.47
N ARG A 24 32.79 -24.01 -8.45
CA ARG A 24 33.78 -25.09 -8.25
C ARG A 24 33.11 -26.44 -8.01
N LEU A 25 32.14 -26.52 -7.12
CA LEU A 25 31.44 -27.78 -6.77
C LEU A 25 30.61 -28.31 -7.92
N ALA A 26 29.96 -27.43 -8.68
CA ALA A 26 29.16 -27.82 -9.86
C ALA A 26 30.00 -28.05 -11.13
N GLY A 27 31.32 -27.77 -11.10
CA GLY A 27 32.20 -27.91 -12.26
C GLY A 27 31.86 -26.99 -13.43
N VAL A 28 31.41 -25.77 -13.13
CA VAL A 28 31.01 -24.78 -14.13
C VAL A 28 31.63 -23.42 -13.86
N SER A 29 31.51 -22.50 -14.82
CA SER A 29 31.97 -21.13 -14.61
C SER A 29 31.02 -20.37 -13.67
N LYS A 30 31.55 -19.35 -12.97
CA LYS A 30 30.75 -18.38 -12.19
C LYS A 30 29.65 -17.75 -13.03
N LYS A 31 29.92 -17.47 -14.31
CA LYS A 31 28.93 -16.96 -15.27
C LYS A 31 27.78 -17.93 -15.50
N THR A 32 28.09 -19.23 -15.53
CA THR A 32 27.08 -20.30 -15.67
C THR A 32 26.22 -20.38 -14.42
N VAL A 33 26.80 -20.37 -13.21
CA VAL A 33 26.04 -20.30 -11.95
C VAL A 33 25.10 -19.10 -11.92
N SER A 34 25.60 -17.92 -12.27
CA SER A 34 24.79 -16.70 -12.35
C SER A 34 23.63 -16.83 -13.34
N ARG A 35 23.84 -17.48 -14.49
CA ARG A 35 22.78 -17.74 -15.46
C ARG A 35 21.72 -18.72 -14.94
N VAL A 36 22.12 -19.74 -14.16
CA VAL A 36 21.17 -20.67 -13.51
C VAL A 36 20.31 -19.92 -12.50
N ILE A 37 20.95 -19.17 -11.61
CA ILE A 37 20.26 -18.36 -10.58
C ILE A 37 19.26 -17.38 -11.23
N ASN A 38 19.62 -16.79 -12.37
CA ASN A 38 18.80 -15.83 -13.12
C ASN A 38 17.81 -16.50 -14.10
N ARG A 39 17.66 -17.82 -14.06
CA ARG A 39 16.74 -18.59 -14.91
C ARG A 39 16.90 -18.28 -16.40
N SER A 40 18.13 -18.10 -16.85
CA SER A 40 18.41 -17.82 -18.27
C SER A 40 17.92 -18.97 -19.17
N PRO A 41 17.19 -18.67 -20.26
CA PRO A 41 16.73 -19.71 -21.20
C PRO A 41 17.86 -20.35 -22.03
N LEU A 42 19.06 -19.79 -21.98
CA LEU A 42 20.21 -20.21 -22.78
C LEU A 42 21.00 -21.37 -22.14
N LEU A 43 20.52 -21.98 -21.08
CA LEU A 43 21.18 -23.08 -20.40
C LEU A 43 20.48 -24.40 -20.68
N ASN A 44 21.27 -25.49 -20.86
CA ASN A 44 20.72 -26.82 -20.93
C ASN A 44 20.21 -27.27 -19.55
N GLU A 45 19.24 -28.12 -19.55
CA GLU A 45 18.54 -28.60 -18.35
C GLU A 45 19.46 -29.39 -17.41
N GLU A 46 20.40 -30.14 -17.94
CA GLU A 46 21.37 -30.92 -17.18
C GLU A 46 22.29 -30.03 -16.35
N THR A 47 22.83 -28.96 -16.95
CA THR A 47 23.65 -27.97 -16.25
C THR A 47 22.86 -27.27 -15.16
N ARG A 48 21.59 -26.94 -15.44
CA ARG A 48 20.69 -26.31 -14.46
C ARG A 48 20.50 -27.21 -13.27
N ARG A 49 20.09 -28.47 -13.45
CA ARG A 49 19.86 -29.44 -12.36
C ARG A 49 21.11 -29.63 -11.51
N ARG A 50 22.28 -29.74 -12.14
CA ARG A 50 23.54 -29.91 -11.40
C ARG A 50 23.87 -28.73 -10.51
N VAL A 51 23.69 -27.51 -10.98
CA VAL A 51 23.94 -26.29 -10.19
C VAL A 51 22.88 -26.15 -9.09
N ASP A 52 21.60 -26.37 -9.40
CA ASP A 52 20.52 -26.32 -8.41
C ASP A 52 20.71 -27.35 -7.29
N ALA A 53 21.20 -28.56 -7.61
CA ALA A 53 21.52 -29.58 -6.60
C ALA A 53 22.63 -29.10 -5.65
N VAL A 54 23.71 -28.51 -6.17
CA VAL A 54 24.80 -27.95 -5.35
C VAL A 54 24.32 -26.79 -4.51
N ILE A 55 23.46 -25.92 -5.02
CA ILE A 55 22.86 -24.82 -4.25
C ILE A 55 22.01 -25.38 -3.08
N ALA A 56 21.19 -26.38 -3.34
CA ALA A 56 20.37 -27.02 -2.31
C ALA A 56 21.22 -27.71 -1.23
N GLU A 57 22.28 -28.43 -1.63
CA GLU A 57 23.18 -29.14 -0.72
C GLU A 57 23.99 -28.19 0.15
N THR A 58 24.47 -27.10 -0.43
CA THR A 58 25.33 -26.15 0.29
C THR A 58 24.55 -25.11 1.10
N GLY A 59 23.24 -24.98 0.89
CA GLY A 59 22.46 -23.89 1.47
C GLY A 59 22.87 -22.51 0.99
N TYR A 60 23.49 -22.43 -0.19
CA TYR A 60 23.90 -21.16 -0.77
C TYR A 60 22.69 -20.27 -1.06
N VAL A 61 22.65 -19.08 -0.48
CA VAL A 61 21.66 -18.06 -0.78
C VAL A 61 22.30 -17.00 -1.68
N PRO A 62 21.81 -16.81 -2.91
CA PRO A 62 22.30 -15.74 -3.78
C PRO A 62 22.22 -14.39 -3.07
N ASN A 63 23.29 -13.59 -3.13
CA ASN A 63 23.26 -12.24 -2.60
C ASN A 63 22.34 -11.36 -3.47
N PRO A 64 21.21 -10.84 -2.92
CA PRO A 64 20.27 -10.03 -3.70
C PRO A 64 20.93 -8.77 -4.27
N GLN A 65 21.87 -8.17 -3.54
CA GLN A 65 22.58 -6.96 -3.98
C GLN A 65 23.52 -7.25 -5.16
N ALA A 66 24.28 -8.35 -5.08
CA ALA A 66 25.15 -8.79 -6.18
C ALA A 66 24.32 -9.13 -7.42
N ARG A 67 23.15 -9.73 -7.23
CA ARG A 67 22.23 -10.07 -8.31
C ARG A 67 21.60 -8.81 -8.92
N ALA A 68 21.15 -7.87 -8.12
CA ALA A 68 20.63 -6.59 -8.58
C ALA A 68 21.67 -5.84 -9.42
N LEU A 69 22.93 -5.86 -9.00
CA LEU A 69 24.04 -5.25 -9.71
C LEU A 69 24.27 -5.94 -11.08
N ALA A 70 24.30 -7.28 -11.10
CA ALA A 70 24.51 -8.07 -12.31
C ALA A 70 23.40 -7.90 -13.34
N LEU A 71 22.15 -7.79 -12.88
CA LEU A 71 20.97 -7.61 -13.74
C LEU A 71 20.65 -6.14 -14.02
N ARG A 72 21.38 -5.20 -13.42
CA ARG A 72 21.07 -3.76 -13.42
C ARG A 72 19.61 -3.49 -13.02
N ARG A 73 19.05 -4.32 -12.14
CA ARG A 73 17.68 -4.25 -11.63
C ARG A 73 17.68 -4.35 -10.12
N ASN A 74 16.88 -3.53 -9.48
CA ASN A 74 16.50 -3.75 -8.09
C ASN A 74 15.15 -4.47 -8.02
N PHE A 75 15.04 -5.41 -7.10
CA PHE A 75 13.81 -6.16 -6.83
C PHE A 75 13.06 -5.51 -5.66
N LEU A 76 12.92 -4.18 -5.72
CA LEU A 76 12.28 -3.40 -4.67
C LEU A 76 11.07 -2.68 -5.24
N ILE A 77 9.93 -2.86 -4.56
CA ILE A 77 8.69 -2.11 -4.81
C ILE A 77 8.51 -1.14 -3.65
N GLY A 78 8.31 0.14 -3.96
CA GLY A 78 8.02 1.16 -2.97
C GLY A 78 6.51 1.32 -2.75
N LEU A 79 6.09 1.50 -1.50
CA LEU A 79 4.76 1.96 -1.14
C LEU A 79 4.89 3.34 -0.51
N VAL A 80 4.41 4.37 -1.21
CA VAL A 80 4.50 5.77 -0.77
C VAL A 80 3.11 6.24 -0.33
N HIS A 81 3.02 6.76 0.88
CA HIS A 81 1.74 7.21 1.44
C HIS A 81 1.92 8.33 2.47
N ASP A 82 0.86 9.11 2.68
CA ASP A 82 0.62 9.94 3.86
C ASP A 82 -0.83 9.78 4.36
N ASN A 83 -1.37 8.58 4.22
CA ASN A 83 -2.74 8.29 4.59
C ASN A 83 -2.89 8.19 6.11
N PRO A 84 -3.84 8.92 6.74
CA PRO A 84 -4.06 8.88 8.18
C PRO A 84 -4.75 7.59 8.65
N ASN A 85 -5.36 6.82 7.74
CA ASN A 85 -6.02 5.57 8.06
C ASN A 85 -5.00 4.43 8.08
N ALA A 86 -4.50 4.11 9.28
CA ALA A 86 -3.50 3.06 9.48
C ALA A 86 -3.99 1.68 9.03
N GLN A 87 -5.28 1.38 9.20
CA GLN A 87 -5.86 0.09 8.80
C GLN A 87 -5.84 -0.07 7.27
N MET A 88 -6.14 1.01 6.53
CA MET A 88 -6.05 1.00 5.08
C MET A 88 -4.60 0.74 4.63
N VAL A 89 -3.64 1.45 5.23
CA VAL A 89 -2.22 1.28 4.89
C VAL A 89 -1.74 -0.14 5.18
N LEU A 90 -2.13 -0.70 6.33
CA LEU A 90 -1.82 -2.09 6.70
C LEU A 90 -2.43 -3.08 5.71
N GLY A 91 -3.70 -2.92 5.35
CA GLY A 91 -4.37 -3.76 4.36
C GLY A 91 -3.69 -3.74 2.99
N MET A 92 -3.24 -2.55 2.54
CA MET A 92 -2.49 -2.42 1.29
C MET A 92 -1.13 -3.11 1.36
N GLN A 93 -0.40 -2.96 2.45
CA GLN A 93 0.87 -3.68 2.66
C GLN A 93 0.66 -5.19 2.61
N GLN A 94 -0.34 -5.71 3.31
CA GLN A 94 -0.66 -7.13 3.31
C GLN A 94 -1.03 -7.64 1.91
N GLY A 95 -1.85 -6.89 1.17
CA GLY A 95 -2.21 -7.23 -0.21
C GLY A 95 -0.99 -7.28 -1.14
N ILE A 96 -0.12 -6.28 -1.08
CA ILE A 96 1.11 -6.24 -1.88
C ILE A 96 2.04 -7.40 -1.48
N LEU A 97 2.29 -7.60 -0.19
CA LEU A 97 3.15 -8.70 0.29
C LEU A 97 2.60 -10.07 -0.10
N GLY A 98 1.27 -10.25 -0.11
CA GLY A 98 0.64 -11.48 -0.59
C GLY A 98 0.96 -11.78 -2.06
N VAL A 99 0.99 -10.76 -2.91
CA VAL A 99 1.37 -10.89 -4.34
C VAL A 99 2.88 -11.11 -4.50
N LEU A 100 3.69 -10.46 -3.67
CA LEU A 100 5.15 -10.58 -3.72
C LEU A 100 5.66 -11.89 -3.12
N ALA A 101 4.85 -12.59 -2.33
CA ALA A 101 5.20 -13.88 -1.75
C ALA A 101 5.65 -14.85 -2.86
N ASN A 102 6.76 -15.55 -2.63
CA ASN A 102 7.41 -16.44 -3.58
C ASN A 102 7.99 -15.77 -4.84
N THR A 103 8.12 -14.46 -4.83
CA THR A 103 8.88 -13.69 -5.83
C THR A 103 10.21 -13.23 -5.23
N GLU A 104 11.00 -12.55 -6.04
CA GLU A 104 12.27 -11.95 -5.61
C GLU A 104 12.08 -10.50 -5.14
N TYR A 105 10.87 -9.98 -5.21
CA TYR A 105 10.57 -8.61 -4.88
C TYR A 105 10.32 -8.44 -3.39
N GLU A 106 10.83 -7.35 -2.85
CA GLU A 106 10.61 -6.90 -1.47
C GLU A 106 9.87 -5.56 -1.47
N LEU A 107 9.12 -5.32 -0.40
CA LEU A 107 8.38 -4.08 -0.22
C LEU A 107 9.14 -3.12 0.69
N ILE A 108 9.31 -1.88 0.23
CA ILE A 108 9.78 -0.77 1.05
C ILE A 108 8.63 0.22 1.25
N VAL A 109 8.26 0.45 2.50
CA VAL A 109 7.23 1.43 2.86
C VAL A 109 7.88 2.77 3.15
N ARG A 110 7.39 3.81 2.49
CA ARG A 110 7.89 5.18 2.65
C ARG A 110 6.73 6.11 3.03
N PRO A 111 6.52 6.37 4.32
CA PRO A 111 5.65 7.45 4.76
C PRO A 111 6.24 8.80 4.34
N VAL A 112 5.38 9.70 3.90
CA VAL A 112 5.74 11.08 3.54
C VAL A 112 4.79 12.06 4.21
N ASN A 113 5.14 13.33 4.18
CA ASN A 113 4.28 14.42 4.64
C ASN A 113 4.02 15.37 3.46
N ARG A 114 2.81 15.34 2.91
CA ARG A 114 2.41 16.21 1.79
C ARG A 114 2.38 17.70 2.13
N GLY A 115 2.34 18.05 3.42
CA GLY A 115 2.45 19.42 3.88
C GLY A 115 3.89 19.95 3.93
N SER A 116 4.90 19.08 3.75
CA SER A 116 6.30 19.45 3.72
C SER A 116 6.69 20.07 2.38
N GLN A 117 7.41 21.19 2.41
CA GLN A 117 7.96 21.81 1.22
C GLN A 117 9.06 20.97 0.56
N THR A 118 9.69 20.04 1.30
CA THR A 118 10.77 19.18 0.81
C THR A 118 10.25 17.83 0.32
N MET A 119 8.95 17.57 0.35
CA MET A 119 8.38 16.25 0.02
C MET A 119 8.83 15.73 -1.35
N ALA A 120 8.77 16.57 -2.39
CA ALA A 120 9.16 16.16 -3.74
C ALA A 120 10.65 15.81 -3.82
N ASP A 121 11.51 16.57 -3.15
CA ASP A 121 12.96 16.32 -3.08
C ASP A 121 13.27 15.06 -2.29
N ASP A 122 12.55 14.83 -1.19
CA ASP A 122 12.67 13.62 -0.38
C ASP A 122 12.28 12.36 -1.16
N ILE A 123 11.21 12.43 -1.94
CA ILE A 123 10.77 11.34 -2.81
C ILE A 123 11.78 11.14 -3.94
N ARG A 124 12.26 12.22 -4.58
CA ARG A 124 13.30 12.14 -5.61
C ARG A 124 14.55 11.44 -5.07
N ALA A 125 15.02 11.83 -3.89
CA ALA A 125 16.18 11.23 -3.23
C ALA A 125 15.94 9.75 -2.90
N PHE A 126 14.74 9.39 -2.45
CA PHE A 126 14.35 8.02 -2.16
C PHE A 126 14.37 7.15 -3.44
N LEU A 127 13.73 7.59 -4.52
CA LEU A 127 13.67 6.88 -5.79
C LEU A 127 15.07 6.67 -6.39
N THR A 128 15.90 7.71 -6.32
CA THR A 128 17.27 7.69 -6.89
C THR A 128 18.19 6.76 -6.11
N ARG A 129 18.15 6.82 -4.77
CA ARG A 129 19.02 5.98 -3.91
C ARG A 129 18.66 4.52 -3.95
N GLN A 130 17.37 4.21 -3.91
CA GLN A 130 16.89 2.82 -3.84
C GLN A 130 16.82 2.14 -5.21
N ARG A 131 16.79 2.91 -6.30
CA ARG A 131 16.62 2.38 -7.66
C ARG A 131 15.48 1.39 -7.73
N LEU A 132 14.32 1.79 -7.27
CA LEU A 132 13.14 0.94 -7.19
C LEU A 132 12.73 0.42 -8.55
N HIS A 133 12.22 -0.80 -8.60
CA HIS A 133 11.58 -1.36 -9.79
C HIS A 133 10.31 -0.59 -10.16
N GLY A 134 9.58 -0.16 -9.15
CA GLY A 134 8.39 0.65 -9.28
C GLY A 134 7.85 1.04 -7.90
N ILE A 135 6.86 1.92 -7.90
CA ILE A 135 6.18 2.36 -6.68
C ILE A 135 4.67 2.28 -6.80
N VAL A 136 4.03 2.09 -5.67
CA VAL A 136 2.59 2.23 -5.48
C VAL A 136 2.35 3.51 -4.67
N LEU A 137 1.51 4.39 -5.20
CA LEU A 137 1.10 5.64 -4.54
C LEU A 137 -0.31 5.46 -3.97
N LEU A 138 -0.47 5.63 -2.66
CA LEU A 138 -1.78 5.59 -2.01
C LEU A 138 -2.40 7.00 -1.91
N PRO A 139 -3.75 7.06 -1.87
CA PRO A 139 -4.42 8.35 -1.61
C PRO A 139 -4.03 8.89 -0.22
N PRO A 140 -3.95 10.20 -0.05
CA PRO A 140 -4.16 11.25 -1.05
C PRO A 140 -2.93 11.59 -1.89
N ILE A 141 -1.74 11.08 -1.55
CA ILE A 141 -0.50 11.40 -2.28
C ILE A 141 -0.53 10.95 -3.74
N SER A 142 -1.28 9.88 -4.05
CA SER A 142 -1.50 9.41 -5.42
C SER A 142 -2.19 10.43 -6.33
N GLU A 143 -2.87 11.41 -5.76
CA GLU A 143 -3.61 12.46 -6.48
C GLU A 143 -2.69 13.60 -6.96
N ASN A 144 -1.41 13.57 -6.59
CA ASN A 144 -0.42 14.58 -6.96
C ASN A 144 0.22 14.24 -8.31
N ASP A 145 -0.18 14.96 -9.37
CA ASP A 145 0.33 14.77 -10.73
C ASP A 145 1.83 15.09 -10.86
N ALA A 146 2.36 16.00 -10.02
CA ALA A 146 3.79 16.30 -10.03
C ALA A 146 4.63 15.11 -9.58
N LEU A 147 4.11 14.24 -8.70
CA LEU A 147 4.79 13.00 -8.32
C LEU A 147 4.77 11.97 -9.44
N ALA A 148 3.67 11.86 -10.15
CA ALA A 148 3.59 11.02 -11.34
C ALA A 148 4.60 11.46 -12.41
N ALA A 149 4.67 12.76 -12.67
CA ALA A 149 5.66 13.35 -13.59
C ALA A 149 7.10 13.12 -13.13
N LEU A 150 7.37 13.20 -11.82
CA LEU A 150 8.68 12.89 -11.23
C LEU A 150 9.07 11.41 -11.47
N CYS A 151 8.13 10.50 -11.32
CA CYS A 151 8.37 9.08 -11.61
C CYS A 151 8.72 8.87 -13.07
N ASP A 152 8.00 9.50 -14.00
CA ASP A 152 8.29 9.44 -15.43
C ASP A 152 9.68 10.03 -15.75
N GLU A 153 10.02 11.19 -15.18
CA GLU A 153 11.34 11.83 -15.32
C GLU A 153 12.49 10.90 -14.90
N LEU A 154 12.29 10.18 -13.79
CA LEU A 154 13.31 9.28 -13.26
C LEU A 154 13.25 7.87 -13.85
N GLY A 155 12.33 7.60 -14.79
CA GLY A 155 12.13 6.27 -15.36
C GLY A 155 11.66 5.23 -14.34
N CYS A 156 11.04 5.65 -13.22
CA CYS A 156 10.48 4.78 -12.22
C CYS A 156 9.02 4.44 -12.57
N ARG A 157 8.72 3.17 -12.72
CA ARG A 157 7.35 2.71 -12.93
C ARG A 157 6.49 3.01 -11.72
N TYR A 158 5.23 3.36 -11.93
CA TYR A 158 4.31 3.63 -10.83
C TYR A 158 2.90 3.18 -11.12
N VAL A 159 2.16 2.96 -10.05
CA VAL A 159 0.71 2.75 -10.03
C VAL A 159 0.11 3.70 -9.00
N ARG A 160 -0.97 4.36 -9.39
CA ARG A 160 -1.75 5.25 -8.53
C ARG A 160 -3.02 4.54 -8.07
N MET A 161 -3.27 4.53 -6.78
CA MET A 161 -4.59 4.16 -6.25
C MET A 161 -5.44 5.40 -6.09
N GLY A 162 -6.72 5.31 -6.41
CA GLY A 162 -7.61 6.46 -6.28
C GLY A 162 -9.08 6.14 -6.51
N SER A 163 -9.92 7.10 -6.14
CA SER A 163 -11.38 7.04 -6.26
C SER A 163 -11.91 7.68 -7.53
N ALA A 164 -11.01 8.10 -8.42
CA ALA A 164 -11.32 8.69 -9.72
C ALA A 164 -10.22 8.31 -10.72
N GLN A 165 -10.52 8.48 -12.01
CA GLN A 165 -9.54 8.32 -13.07
C GLN A 165 -8.52 9.46 -13.02
N LEU A 166 -7.29 9.17 -12.59
CA LEU A 166 -6.21 10.13 -12.44
C LEU A 166 -5.14 9.97 -13.53
N ASP A 167 -5.06 8.80 -14.15
CA ASP A 167 -4.03 8.43 -15.10
C ASP A 167 -4.58 7.41 -16.11
N GLN A 168 -3.72 6.89 -16.98
CA GLN A 168 -4.07 5.80 -17.89
C GLN A 168 -4.45 4.53 -17.11
N PRO A 169 -5.35 3.69 -17.62
CA PRO A 169 -5.84 2.49 -16.92
C PRO A 169 -4.72 1.57 -16.42
N GLU A 170 -3.63 1.44 -17.18
CA GLU A 170 -2.49 0.58 -16.84
C GLU A 170 -1.70 1.05 -15.61
N ARG A 171 -1.89 2.31 -15.24
CA ARG A 171 -1.25 2.97 -14.09
C ARG A 171 -2.20 3.22 -12.93
N MET A 172 -3.41 2.67 -13.00
CA MET A 172 -4.46 2.92 -12.02
C MET A 172 -4.95 1.63 -11.34
N VAL A 173 -5.16 1.74 -10.04
CA VAL A 173 -6.06 0.87 -9.28
C VAL A 173 -7.13 1.76 -8.69
N GLY A 174 -8.33 1.70 -9.25
CA GLY A 174 -9.43 2.58 -8.89
C GLY A 174 -10.54 1.89 -8.14
N SER A 175 -11.28 2.67 -7.36
CA SER A 175 -12.58 2.31 -6.81
C SER A 175 -13.64 3.25 -7.39
N ASN A 176 -14.88 2.78 -7.47
CA ASN A 176 -16.04 3.55 -7.93
C ASN A 176 -16.82 4.13 -6.75
N ASP A 177 -16.13 4.84 -5.87
CA ASP A 177 -16.67 5.36 -4.60
C ASP A 177 -17.99 6.13 -4.79
N ARG A 178 -18.10 6.94 -5.83
CA ARG A 178 -19.31 7.71 -6.13
C ARG A 178 -20.51 6.80 -6.35
N GLU A 179 -20.35 5.79 -7.20
CA GLU A 179 -21.41 4.85 -7.55
C GLU A 179 -21.83 4.02 -6.32
N ILE A 180 -20.87 3.46 -5.62
CA ILE A 180 -21.12 2.64 -4.42
C ILE A 180 -21.86 3.45 -3.35
N VAL A 181 -21.48 4.69 -3.11
CA VAL A 181 -22.15 5.54 -2.11
C VAL A 181 -23.52 5.97 -2.60
N ARG A 182 -23.69 6.21 -3.90
CA ARG A 182 -25.02 6.45 -4.49
C ARG A 182 -25.96 5.26 -4.23
N GLU A 183 -25.51 4.04 -4.47
CA GLU A 183 -26.28 2.81 -4.22
C GLU A 183 -26.59 2.64 -2.72
N ALA A 184 -25.61 2.82 -1.84
CA ALA A 184 -25.80 2.73 -0.39
C ALA A 184 -26.81 3.77 0.12
N THR A 185 -26.77 4.99 -0.42
CA THR A 185 -27.71 6.05 -0.06
C THR A 185 -29.11 5.73 -0.59
N GLN A 186 -29.21 5.22 -1.81
CA GLN A 186 -30.47 4.76 -2.38
C GLN A 186 -31.12 3.66 -1.53
N PHE A 187 -30.33 2.70 -1.04
CA PHE A 187 -30.80 1.68 -0.10
C PHE A 187 -31.44 2.30 1.14
N LEU A 188 -30.82 3.32 1.76
CA LEU A 188 -31.41 4.01 2.91
C LEU A 188 -32.73 4.69 2.55
N ILE A 189 -32.82 5.28 1.36
CA ILE A 189 -34.06 5.91 0.87
C ILE A 189 -35.17 4.88 0.67
N GLU A 190 -34.84 3.71 0.13
CA GLU A 190 -35.77 2.59 -0.05
C GLU A 190 -36.28 2.02 1.26
N GLN A 191 -35.45 2.07 2.35
CA GLN A 191 -35.87 1.74 3.71
C GLN A 191 -36.79 2.82 4.35
N GLY A 192 -37.13 3.87 3.63
CA GLY A 192 -38.05 4.91 4.06
C GLY A 192 -37.41 6.13 4.71
N HIS A 193 -36.08 6.18 4.82
CA HIS A 193 -35.40 7.35 5.36
C HIS A 193 -35.54 8.56 4.42
N ARG A 194 -35.84 9.73 4.99
CA ARG A 194 -35.98 11.01 4.24
C ARG A 194 -35.12 12.12 4.84
N THR A 195 -34.72 11.98 6.08
CA THR A 195 -33.78 12.90 6.75
C THR A 195 -32.52 12.10 7.05
N ILE A 196 -31.51 12.25 6.16
CA ILE A 196 -30.29 11.45 6.18
C ILE A 196 -29.11 12.38 6.34
N GLY A 197 -28.29 12.15 7.38
CA GLY A 197 -27.04 12.87 7.59
C GLY A 197 -25.83 12.18 6.94
N ILE A 198 -24.80 12.94 6.72
CA ILE A 198 -23.52 12.41 6.24
C ILE A 198 -22.35 12.92 7.08
N VAL A 199 -21.46 12.01 7.44
CA VAL A 199 -20.11 12.34 7.93
C VAL A 199 -19.14 12.14 6.77
N THR A 200 -18.66 13.26 6.21
CA THR A 200 -17.72 13.24 5.08
C THR A 200 -16.30 13.00 5.56
N GLY A 201 -15.42 12.57 4.65
CA GLY A 201 -13.97 12.66 4.89
C GLY A 201 -13.44 14.09 4.72
N PRO A 202 -12.12 14.30 4.97
CA PRO A 202 -11.47 15.59 4.81
C PRO A 202 -11.54 16.10 3.37
N GLN A 203 -11.73 17.39 3.17
CA GLN A 203 -11.91 18.02 1.85
C GLN A 203 -10.71 17.82 0.90
N GLY A 204 -9.50 17.63 1.43
CA GLY A 204 -8.30 17.38 0.64
C GLY A 204 -8.18 15.95 0.07
N PHE A 205 -9.21 15.11 0.22
CA PHE A 205 -9.24 13.74 -0.31
C PHE A 205 -10.25 13.62 -1.46
N ARG A 206 -9.80 13.12 -2.59
CA ARG A 206 -10.71 12.83 -3.72
C ARG A 206 -11.80 11.85 -3.34
N SER A 207 -11.49 10.84 -2.52
CA SER A 207 -12.48 9.90 -2.01
C SER A 207 -13.61 10.58 -1.22
N ALA A 208 -13.28 11.59 -0.41
CA ALA A 208 -14.29 12.37 0.31
C ALA A 208 -15.23 13.12 -0.65
N PHE A 209 -14.67 13.71 -1.70
CA PHE A 209 -15.44 14.38 -2.75
C PHE A 209 -16.34 13.41 -3.51
N GLU A 210 -15.81 12.26 -3.97
CA GLU A 210 -16.57 11.28 -4.73
C GLU A 210 -17.71 10.68 -3.88
N ARG A 211 -17.44 10.31 -2.63
CA ARG A 211 -18.46 9.77 -1.71
C ARG A 211 -19.55 10.78 -1.41
N ARG A 212 -19.18 12.03 -1.11
CA ARG A 212 -20.16 13.11 -0.91
C ARG A 212 -20.98 13.36 -2.17
N SER A 213 -20.38 13.32 -3.35
CA SER A 213 -21.08 13.51 -4.61
C SER A 213 -22.11 12.42 -4.86
N GLY A 214 -21.75 11.14 -4.71
CA GLY A 214 -22.68 10.01 -4.83
C GLY A 214 -23.85 10.11 -3.85
N PHE A 215 -23.57 10.47 -2.60
CA PHE A 215 -24.59 10.72 -1.59
C PHE A 215 -25.60 11.81 -2.03
N ARG A 216 -25.09 12.97 -2.48
CA ARG A 216 -25.92 14.08 -2.94
C ARG A 216 -26.74 13.73 -4.19
N GLU A 217 -26.16 13.02 -5.13
CA GLU A 217 -26.84 12.58 -6.35
C GLU A 217 -28.03 11.67 -6.04
N ALA A 218 -27.87 10.72 -5.12
CA ALA A 218 -28.96 9.84 -4.71
C ALA A 218 -30.11 10.60 -4.04
N LEU A 219 -29.81 11.53 -3.14
CA LEU A 219 -30.84 12.37 -2.49
C LEU A 219 -31.54 13.25 -3.52
N ALA A 220 -30.80 13.90 -4.41
CA ALA A 220 -31.36 14.76 -5.46
C ALA A 220 -32.29 13.98 -6.41
N ALA A 221 -31.89 12.77 -6.81
CA ALA A 221 -32.72 11.90 -7.65
C ALA A 221 -34.04 11.51 -6.97
N ALA A 222 -34.05 11.42 -5.65
CA ALA A 222 -35.25 11.13 -4.85
C ALA A 222 -36.04 12.39 -4.43
N GLY A 223 -35.60 13.59 -4.84
CA GLY A 223 -36.21 14.85 -4.43
C GLY A 223 -36.05 15.19 -2.95
N ILE A 224 -35.02 14.64 -2.28
CA ILE A 224 -34.75 14.84 -0.86
C ILE A 224 -33.74 15.97 -0.70
N ALA A 225 -34.09 17.00 0.08
CA ALA A 225 -33.19 18.09 0.41
C ALA A 225 -32.08 17.65 1.36
N LEU A 226 -30.88 18.21 1.19
CA LEU A 226 -29.74 18.02 2.08
C LEU A 226 -29.36 19.37 2.71
N PRO A 227 -29.90 19.70 3.88
CA PRO A 227 -29.51 20.90 4.62
C PRO A 227 -28.03 20.80 5.08
N ASP A 228 -27.34 21.94 5.13
CA ASP A 228 -25.94 21.99 5.58
C ASP A 228 -25.74 21.44 7.01
N ALA A 229 -26.76 21.57 7.86
CA ALA A 229 -26.72 21.02 9.22
C ALA A 229 -26.61 19.48 9.25
N LEU A 230 -26.96 18.80 8.17
CA LEU A 230 -26.86 17.33 8.02
C LEU A 230 -25.55 16.87 7.33
N VAL A 231 -24.63 17.81 7.05
CA VAL A 231 -23.32 17.52 6.47
C VAL A 231 -22.24 17.90 7.47
N VAL A 232 -21.52 16.92 7.99
CA VAL A 232 -20.44 17.15 8.96
C VAL A 232 -19.15 16.56 8.41
N GLU A 233 -18.09 17.34 8.39
CA GLU A 233 -16.76 16.87 8.00
C GLU A 233 -16.11 16.12 9.16
N GLY A 234 -15.53 14.95 8.86
CA GLY A 234 -14.69 14.17 9.74
C GLY A 234 -13.28 14.03 9.20
N THR A 235 -12.43 13.34 9.95
CA THR A 235 -11.01 13.16 9.64
C THR A 235 -10.63 11.71 9.32
N TYR A 236 -11.60 10.86 9.02
CA TYR A 236 -11.48 9.41 8.87
C TYR A 236 -11.11 8.66 10.17
N ARG A 237 -11.13 9.32 11.33
CA ARG A 237 -10.83 8.75 12.62
C ARG A 237 -12.08 8.60 13.48
N PHE A 238 -12.02 7.64 14.41
CA PHE A 238 -13.11 7.34 15.34
C PHE A 238 -13.59 8.57 16.11
N GLU A 239 -12.67 9.35 16.66
CA GLU A 239 -12.99 10.54 17.48
C GLU A 239 -13.77 11.59 16.68
N SER A 240 -13.42 11.76 15.41
CA SER A 240 -14.17 12.66 14.51
C SER A 240 -15.56 12.13 14.20
N GLY A 241 -15.71 10.81 14.13
CA GLY A 241 -17.01 10.14 14.00
C GLY A 241 -17.88 10.36 15.23
N VAL A 242 -17.32 10.27 16.43
CA VAL A 242 -18.03 10.57 17.69
C VAL A 242 -18.52 12.03 17.72
N ALA A 243 -17.63 12.97 17.43
CA ALA A 243 -17.98 14.40 17.42
C ALA A 243 -19.05 14.73 16.36
N ALA A 244 -18.91 14.18 15.15
CA ALA A 244 -19.87 14.34 14.06
C ALA A 244 -21.23 13.69 14.41
N GLY A 245 -21.22 12.51 15.03
CA GLY A 245 -22.42 11.82 15.49
C GLY A 245 -23.20 12.67 16.48
N HIS A 246 -22.53 13.22 17.49
CA HIS A 246 -23.17 14.12 18.44
C HIS A 246 -23.80 15.34 17.75
N ARG A 247 -23.07 15.99 16.85
CA ARG A 247 -23.56 17.16 16.12
C ARG A 247 -24.78 16.84 15.25
N LEU A 248 -24.75 15.72 14.51
CA LEU A 248 -25.87 15.31 13.68
C LEU A 248 -27.11 14.93 14.51
N LEU A 249 -26.93 14.22 15.63
CA LEU A 249 -28.02 13.82 16.51
C LEU A 249 -28.67 15.01 17.24
N ASP A 250 -27.94 16.12 17.40
CA ASP A 250 -28.46 17.36 17.97
C ASP A 250 -29.10 18.29 16.92
N SER A 251 -28.94 18.00 15.62
CA SER A 251 -29.52 18.81 14.54
C SER A 251 -31.06 18.77 14.53
N ARG A 252 -31.62 19.79 13.90
CA ARG A 252 -33.08 19.88 13.70
C ARG A 252 -33.36 20.20 12.23
N PRO A 253 -34.07 19.32 11.48
CA PRO A 253 -34.57 18.00 11.93
C PRO A 253 -33.42 17.00 12.23
N ARG A 254 -33.63 16.11 13.20
CA ARG A 254 -32.69 15.04 13.51
C ARG A 254 -32.74 13.98 12.40
N PRO A 255 -31.59 13.53 11.87
CA PRO A 255 -31.55 12.47 10.88
C PRO A 255 -32.04 11.14 11.46
N THR A 256 -32.71 10.36 10.65
CA THR A 256 -33.14 8.99 10.98
C THR A 256 -32.15 7.94 10.49
N ALA A 257 -31.21 8.34 9.63
CA ALA A 257 -30.07 7.56 9.22
C ALA A 257 -28.86 8.48 9.03
N ILE A 258 -27.67 7.95 9.25
CA ILE A 258 -26.40 8.66 9.05
C ILE A 258 -25.48 7.78 8.22
N PHE A 259 -25.04 8.29 7.07
CA PHE A 259 -23.97 7.70 6.29
C PHE A 259 -22.61 8.23 6.80
N ALA A 260 -21.70 7.35 7.17
CA ALA A 260 -20.33 7.70 7.51
C ALA A 260 -19.36 7.21 6.41
N SER A 261 -18.44 8.06 5.99
CA SER A 261 -17.60 7.82 4.83
C SER A 261 -16.49 6.76 5.04
N ASN A 262 -16.31 6.24 6.25
CA ASN A 262 -15.50 5.05 6.55
C ASN A 262 -15.96 4.37 7.84
N ASP A 263 -15.42 3.17 8.09
CA ASP A 263 -15.82 2.32 9.21
C ASP A 263 -15.46 2.92 10.58
N GLU A 264 -14.30 3.58 10.70
CA GLU A 264 -13.88 4.22 11.96
C GLU A 264 -14.86 5.32 12.37
N MET A 265 -15.24 6.18 11.42
CA MET A 265 -16.23 7.23 11.72
C MET A 265 -17.63 6.64 11.96
N ALA A 266 -18.00 5.56 11.26
CA ALA A 266 -19.25 4.85 11.50
C ALA A 266 -19.31 4.29 12.93
N ALA A 267 -18.24 3.66 13.39
CA ALA A 267 -18.13 3.21 14.78
C ALA A 267 -18.23 4.37 15.79
N GLY A 268 -17.63 5.52 15.47
CA GLY A 268 -17.75 6.74 16.27
C GLY A 268 -19.19 7.26 16.34
N VAL A 269 -19.91 7.29 15.22
CA VAL A 269 -21.32 7.68 15.16
C VAL A 269 -22.20 6.74 16.01
N LEU A 270 -21.98 5.43 15.87
CA LEU A 270 -22.67 4.43 16.70
C LEU A 270 -22.40 4.63 18.19
N HIS A 271 -21.17 4.93 18.57
CA HIS A 271 -20.83 5.27 19.95
C HIS A 271 -21.61 6.49 20.44
N ALA A 272 -21.67 7.55 19.64
CA ALA A 272 -22.44 8.76 19.99
C ALA A 272 -23.95 8.49 20.11
N ALA A 273 -24.51 7.63 19.25
CA ALA A 273 -25.92 7.24 19.31
C ALA A 273 -26.23 6.45 20.58
N ARG A 274 -25.42 5.45 20.90
CA ARG A 274 -25.55 4.64 22.13
C ARG A 274 -25.44 5.47 23.40
N ALA A 275 -24.54 6.44 23.43
CA ALA A 275 -24.42 7.38 24.56
C ALA A 275 -25.67 8.21 24.79
N ARG A 276 -26.60 8.28 23.83
CA ARG A 276 -27.90 8.94 23.90
C ARG A 276 -29.09 7.96 24.09
N GLY A 277 -28.80 6.67 24.27
CA GLY A 277 -29.82 5.63 24.38
C GLY A 277 -30.55 5.38 23.05
N LEU A 278 -29.90 5.62 21.93
CA LEU A 278 -30.37 5.28 20.58
C LEU A 278 -29.72 3.98 20.14
N ASP A 279 -30.50 3.09 19.54
CA ASP A 279 -30.06 1.81 18.97
C ASP A 279 -29.67 1.95 17.48
#